data_95e202b5a03565f50541ef2eda569402
#
_entry.id   95e202b5a03565f50541ef2eda569402
#
_cell.length_a   1.000
_cell.length_b   1.000
_cell.length_c   1.000
_cell.angle_alpha   90.00
_cell.angle_beta   90.00
_cell.angle_gamma   90.00
#
_symmetry.space_group_name_H-M   'P 1'
#
loop_
_entity.id
_entity.type
_entity.pdbx_description
1 polymer ?
#
loop_
_entity_poly.entity_id
_entity_poly.type
_entity_poly.pdbx_seq_one_letter_code
_entity_poly.pdbx_strand_id
1 'polypeptide(L)'
;QYLARYSNASYWVDFDDFSFYRLEIEDLYFVGGFGAMGWVTVGDYYAAEPDPLSDSARGIIKHMNDDHTDALILLASKYAGLRADEALMTSVDRLGFQVRIKSGEDVTSRRIGFPREARSPEETRKVLVEMVKAARGQEGGSHG
;
A
#
# COMPACT_ATOMS: atom_id res chain seq x y z
N GLN A 1 17.40 11.36 -11.87
CA GLN A 1 16.26 10.71 -11.21
C GLN A 1 16.45 9.20 -11.04
N TYR A 2 17.03 8.52 -12.04
CA TYR A 2 17.30 7.08 -11.97
C TYR A 2 18.26 6.71 -10.82
N LEU A 3 19.38 7.44 -10.68
CA LEU A 3 20.38 7.20 -9.64
C LEU A 3 19.85 7.50 -8.23
N ALA A 4 18.96 8.48 -8.09
CA ALA A 4 18.33 8.78 -6.81
C ALA A 4 17.35 7.68 -6.34
N ARG A 5 16.74 6.97 -7.30
CA ARG A 5 15.79 5.89 -7.02
C ARG A 5 16.46 4.53 -6.81
N TYR A 6 17.58 4.30 -7.49
CA TYR A 6 18.32 3.04 -7.46
C TYR A 6 19.78 3.32 -7.11
N SER A 7 20.09 3.33 -5.82
CA SER A 7 21.42 3.68 -5.32
C SER A 7 22.55 2.79 -5.87
N ASN A 8 22.23 1.53 -6.16
CA ASN A 8 23.20 0.60 -6.73
C ASN A 8 23.52 0.88 -8.21
N ALA A 9 22.71 1.69 -8.89
CA ALA A 9 22.98 2.07 -10.27
C ALA A 9 24.25 2.92 -10.42
N SER A 10 24.64 3.65 -9.37
CA SER A 10 25.88 4.45 -9.37
C SER A 10 27.13 3.60 -9.59
N TYR A 11 27.12 2.36 -9.17
CA TYR A 11 28.23 1.41 -9.38
C TYR A 11 28.47 1.11 -10.85
N TRP A 12 27.40 1.05 -11.64
CA TRP A 12 27.44 0.66 -13.06
C TRP A 12 27.72 1.84 -14.00
N VAL A 13 27.46 3.08 -13.55
CA VAL A 13 27.64 4.29 -14.35
C VAL A 13 29.10 4.51 -14.76
N ASP A 14 30.05 4.08 -13.95
CA ASP A 14 31.48 4.28 -14.16
C ASP A 14 32.10 3.28 -15.15
N PHE A 15 31.33 2.33 -15.67
CA PHE A 15 31.82 1.39 -16.69
C PHE A 15 31.70 1.99 -18.09
N ASP A 16 32.75 1.86 -18.92
CA ASP A 16 32.82 2.42 -20.27
C ASP A 16 31.73 1.89 -21.22
N ASP A 17 31.22 0.71 -20.97
CA ASP A 17 30.16 0.08 -21.77
C ASP A 17 28.75 0.40 -21.26
N PHE A 18 28.61 1.17 -20.17
CA PHE A 18 27.31 1.55 -19.61
C PHE A 18 26.84 2.90 -20.21
N SER A 19 25.62 2.89 -20.72
CA SER A 19 25.01 4.09 -21.31
C SER A 19 23.60 4.30 -20.74
N PHE A 20 23.22 5.58 -20.56
CA PHE A 20 21.85 5.94 -20.23
C PHE A 20 21.04 6.17 -21.49
N TYR A 21 19.89 5.52 -21.57
CA TYR A 21 18.93 5.72 -22.64
C TYR A 21 17.70 6.44 -22.08
N ARG A 22 17.22 7.45 -22.83
CA ARG A 22 15.93 8.07 -22.54
C ARG A 22 14.85 7.24 -23.21
N LEU A 23 13.94 6.73 -22.42
CA LEU A 23 12.77 6.02 -22.92
C LEU A 23 11.58 6.99 -22.91
N GLU A 24 10.94 7.14 -24.06
CA GLU A 24 9.69 7.88 -24.18
C GLU A 24 8.54 6.90 -24.02
N ILE A 25 7.58 7.28 -23.17
CA ILE A 25 6.40 6.45 -22.93
C ILE A 25 5.39 6.76 -24.04
N GLU A 26 5.07 5.75 -24.84
CA GLU A 26 4.05 5.88 -25.88
C GLU A 26 2.68 5.44 -25.38
N ASP A 27 2.62 4.29 -24.70
CA ASP A 27 1.39 3.74 -24.17
C ASP A 27 1.63 3.12 -22.78
N LEU A 28 0.59 3.16 -21.95
CA LEU A 28 0.58 2.56 -20.63
C LEU A 28 -0.62 1.63 -20.48
N TYR A 29 -0.35 0.38 -20.14
CA TYR A 29 -1.39 -0.57 -19.79
C TYR A 29 -1.33 -0.86 -18.29
N PHE A 30 -2.40 -0.48 -17.58
CA PHE A 30 -2.49 -0.63 -16.14
C PHE A 30 -3.13 -1.96 -15.78
N VAL A 31 -2.48 -2.68 -14.86
CA VAL A 31 -3.02 -3.91 -14.27
C VAL A 31 -3.03 -3.73 -12.76
N GLY A 32 -4.20 -3.44 -12.20
CA GLY A 32 -4.38 -3.16 -10.78
C GLY A 32 -4.75 -4.38 -9.93
N GLY A 33 -4.76 -5.57 -10.53
CA GLY A 33 -5.26 -6.77 -9.88
C GLY A 33 -6.79 -6.83 -9.80
N PHE A 34 -7.35 -7.98 -9.48
CA PHE A 34 -8.80 -8.19 -9.35
C PHE A 34 -9.66 -7.70 -10.53
N GLY A 35 -9.12 -7.81 -11.74
CA GLY A 35 -9.82 -7.39 -12.95
C GLY A 35 -9.77 -5.91 -13.26
N ALA A 36 -9.10 -5.10 -12.43
CA ALA A 36 -8.87 -3.68 -12.73
C ALA A 36 -7.73 -3.54 -13.73
N MET A 37 -8.05 -3.43 -15.00
CA MET A 37 -7.09 -3.28 -16.10
C MET A 37 -7.57 -2.21 -17.07
N GLY A 38 -6.65 -1.49 -17.67
CA GLY A 38 -7.00 -0.46 -18.64
C GLY A 38 -5.82 0.25 -19.25
N TRP A 39 -6.07 0.92 -20.35
CA TRP A 39 -5.10 1.81 -20.98
C TRP A 39 -5.16 3.18 -20.31
N VAL A 40 -3.99 3.72 -20.01
CA VAL A 40 -3.83 5.07 -19.46
C VAL A 40 -3.15 5.91 -20.52
N THR A 41 -3.70 7.09 -20.83
CA THR A 41 -3.05 7.98 -21.79
C THR A 41 -1.75 8.52 -21.20
N VAL A 42 -0.77 8.80 -22.06
CA VAL A 42 0.49 9.40 -21.66
C VAL A 42 0.27 10.75 -20.98
N GLY A 43 -0.69 11.54 -21.49
CA GLY A 43 -1.07 12.82 -20.87
C GLY A 43 -1.59 12.65 -19.45
N ASP A 44 -2.48 11.70 -19.21
CA ASP A 44 -3.01 11.40 -17.88
C ASP A 44 -1.90 10.93 -16.92
N TYR A 45 -0.99 10.13 -17.42
CA TYR A 45 0.16 9.68 -16.62
C TYR A 45 1.05 10.84 -16.16
N TYR A 46 1.39 11.75 -17.07
CA TYR A 46 2.21 12.91 -16.73
C TYR A 46 1.45 13.97 -15.92
N ALA A 47 0.12 14.02 -16.04
CA ALA A 47 -0.72 14.92 -15.25
C ALA A 47 -1.04 14.36 -13.85
N ALA A 48 -0.77 13.08 -13.60
CA ALA A 48 -1.02 12.46 -12.31
C ALA A 48 -0.15 13.10 -11.22
N GLU A 49 -0.78 13.49 -10.14
CA GLU A 49 -0.08 14.01 -8.97
C GLU A 49 0.36 12.86 -8.06
N PRO A 50 1.47 13.00 -7.32
CA PRO A 50 1.85 12.04 -6.31
C PRO A 50 0.73 11.82 -5.29
N ASP A 51 0.64 10.62 -4.75
CA ASP A 51 -0.29 10.35 -3.67
C ASP A 51 0.01 11.27 -2.47
N PRO A 52 -1.00 11.90 -1.85
CA PRO A 52 -0.77 12.80 -0.72
C PRO A 52 -0.07 12.15 0.48
N LEU A 53 -0.08 10.82 0.58
CA LEU A 53 0.62 10.09 1.62
C LEU A 53 2.04 9.64 1.22
N SER A 54 2.50 9.91 0.01
CA SER A 54 3.77 9.40 -0.50
C SER A 54 4.97 9.71 0.41
N ASP A 55 5.03 10.91 0.96
CA ASP A 55 6.12 11.32 1.85
C ASP A 55 6.00 10.76 3.26
N SER A 56 4.78 10.51 3.73
CA SER A 56 4.49 10.03 5.09
C SER A 56 4.25 8.52 5.17
N ALA A 57 4.09 7.84 4.04
CA ALA A 57 3.75 6.42 3.99
C ALA A 57 4.71 5.54 4.81
N ARG A 58 6.01 5.78 4.68
CA ARG A 58 7.03 5.01 5.41
C ARG A 58 6.86 5.15 6.93
N GLY A 59 6.59 6.35 7.42
CA GLY A 59 6.34 6.61 8.84
C GLY A 59 5.06 5.95 9.34
N ILE A 60 4.00 6.00 8.54
CA ILE A 60 2.72 5.34 8.86
C ILE A 60 2.92 3.82 8.95
N ILE A 61 3.57 3.23 7.95
CA ILE A 61 3.86 1.79 7.90
C ILE A 61 4.66 1.36 9.13
N LYS A 62 5.73 2.08 9.43
CA LYS A 62 6.59 1.78 10.58
C LYS A 62 5.79 1.84 11.89
N HIS A 63 5.03 2.90 12.08
CA HIS A 63 4.22 3.09 13.29
C HIS A 63 3.19 1.96 13.46
N MET A 64 2.49 1.61 12.39
CA MET A 64 1.50 0.52 12.43
C MET A 64 2.13 -0.82 12.74
N ASN A 65 3.27 -1.13 12.13
CA ASN A 65 3.96 -2.40 12.33
C ASN A 65 4.62 -2.51 13.71
N ASP A 66 5.12 -1.40 14.26
CA ASP A 66 5.78 -1.40 15.56
C ASP A 66 4.78 -1.39 16.74
N ASP A 67 3.70 -0.63 16.63
CA ASP A 67 2.84 -0.32 17.77
C ASP A 67 1.40 -0.83 17.64
N HIS A 68 0.97 -1.26 16.45
CA HIS A 68 -0.43 -1.60 16.17
C HIS A 68 -0.61 -2.91 15.40
N THR A 69 0.25 -3.90 15.66
CA THR A 69 0.14 -5.21 15.00
C THR A 69 -1.18 -5.92 15.31
N ASP A 70 -1.71 -5.78 16.52
CA ASP A 70 -3.00 -6.35 16.90
C ASP A 70 -4.15 -5.77 16.06
N ALA A 71 -4.10 -4.47 15.80
CA ALA A 71 -5.05 -3.80 14.93
C ALA A 71 -4.95 -4.32 13.49
N LEU A 72 -3.73 -4.52 12.97
CA LEU A 72 -3.53 -5.07 11.63
C LEU A 72 -4.08 -6.50 11.51
N ILE A 73 -3.86 -7.33 12.51
CA ILE A 73 -4.43 -8.70 12.56
C ILE A 73 -5.96 -8.65 12.53
N LEU A 74 -6.55 -7.79 13.33
CA LEU A 74 -8.00 -7.60 13.37
C LEU A 74 -8.56 -7.13 12.02
N LEU A 75 -7.94 -6.13 11.42
CA LEU A 75 -8.36 -5.59 10.12
C LEU A 75 -8.18 -6.64 9.00
N ALA A 76 -7.09 -7.40 9.02
CA ALA A 76 -6.86 -8.48 8.07
C ALA A 76 -7.94 -9.56 8.20
N SER A 77 -8.25 -9.99 9.41
CA SER A 77 -9.27 -11.00 9.65
C SER A 77 -10.65 -10.52 9.22
N LYS A 78 -10.99 -9.27 9.50
CA LYS A 78 -12.31 -8.71 9.21
C LYS A 78 -12.49 -8.40 7.71
N TYR A 79 -11.54 -7.69 7.12
CA TYR A 79 -11.71 -7.13 5.76
C TYR A 79 -11.13 -8.02 4.67
N ALA A 80 -10.11 -8.83 4.97
CA ALA A 80 -9.59 -9.81 4.02
C ALA A 80 -10.26 -11.18 4.15
N GLY A 81 -11.04 -11.42 5.21
CA GLY A 81 -11.75 -12.67 5.42
C GLY A 81 -10.85 -13.87 5.68
N LEU A 82 -9.63 -13.64 6.16
CA LEU A 82 -8.63 -14.67 6.41
C LEU A 82 -8.24 -14.67 7.89
N ARG A 83 -8.07 -15.88 8.45
CA ARG A 83 -7.44 -16.00 9.76
C ARG A 83 -6.00 -15.46 9.65
N ALA A 84 -5.65 -14.50 10.49
CA ALA A 84 -4.34 -13.91 10.53
C ALA A 84 -3.63 -14.21 11.83
N ASP A 85 -2.52 -14.92 11.76
CA ASP A 85 -1.63 -15.15 12.92
C ASP A 85 -0.66 -13.97 13.06
N GLU A 86 -0.21 -13.44 11.94
CA GLU A 86 0.60 -12.23 11.87
C GLU A 86 0.11 -11.36 10.70
N ALA A 87 0.25 -10.06 10.85
CA ALA A 87 -0.10 -9.11 9.81
C ALA A 87 0.87 -7.93 9.84
N LEU A 88 1.39 -7.56 8.67
CA LEU A 88 2.30 -6.41 8.50
C LEU A 88 1.81 -5.53 7.36
N MET A 89 1.71 -4.24 7.62
CA MET A 89 1.44 -3.26 6.57
C MET A 89 2.67 -3.13 5.67
N THR A 90 2.49 -3.25 4.36
CA THR A 90 3.57 -3.18 3.38
C THR A 90 3.50 -1.93 2.51
N SER A 91 2.32 -1.36 2.31
CA SER A 91 2.14 -0.09 1.62
C SER A 91 0.87 0.60 2.10
N VAL A 92 0.82 1.91 1.93
CA VAL A 92 -0.35 2.73 2.24
C VAL A 92 -0.44 3.88 1.25
N ASP A 93 -1.65 4.18 0.82
CA ASP A 93 -1.98 5.34 -0.01
C ASP A 93 -3.31 5.94 0.46
N ARG A 94 -3.76 6.98 -0.22
CA ARG A 94 -5.01 7.68 0.16
C ARG A 94 -6.26 6.81 0.12
N LEU A 95 -6.23 5.70 -0.62
CA LEU A 95 -7.39 4.83 -0.84
C LEU A 95 -7.40 3.59 0.04
N GLY A 96 -6.27 3.23 0.64
CA GLY A 96 -6.17 2.02 1.45
C GLY A 96 -4.73 1.60 1.71
N PHE A 97 -4.57 0.37 2.11
CA PHE A 97 -3.25 -0.19 2.41
C PHE A 97 -3.15 -1.65 2.00
N GLN A 98 -1.92 -2.10 1.79
CA GLN A 98 -1.65 -3.53 1.60
C GLN A 98 -1.13 -4.12 2.91
N VAL A 99 -1.57 -5.32 3.19
CA VAL A 99 -1.14 -6.07 4.36
C VAL A 99 -0.65 -7.45 3.93
N ARG A 100 0.51 -7.82 4.44
CA ARG A 100 1.02 -9.19 4.34
C ARG A 100 0.50 -9.97 5.53
N ILE A 101 -0.18 -11.08 5.26
CA ILE A 101 -0.88 -11.88 6.25
C ILE A 101 -0.22 -13.26 6.29
N LYS A 102 0.14 -13.70 7.48
CA LYS A 102 0.60 -15.06 7.73
C LYS A 102 -0.49 -15.82 8.43
N SER A 103 -0.85 -16.97 7.87
CA SER A 103 -1.86 -17.88 8.41
C SER A 103 -1.27 -19.29 8.39
N GLY A 104 -0.82 -19.78 9.55
CA GLY A 104 -0.04 -21.01 9.63
C GLY A 104 1.27 -20.88 8.87
N GLU A 105 1.46 -21.70 7.84
CA GLU A 105 2.62 -21.65 6.96
C GLU A 105 2.38 -20.81 5.68
N ASP A 106 1.14 -20.42 5.44
CA ASP A 106 0.75 -19.65 4.26
C ASP A 106 0.99 -18.16 4.49
N VAL A 107 1.59 -17.51 3.48
CA VAL A 107 1.80 -16.06 3.45
C VAL A 107 1.11 -15.51 2.21
N THR A 108 0.25 -14.52 2.41
CA THR A 108 -0.48 -13.87 1.32
C THR A 108 -0.51 -12.36 1.53
N SER A 109 -0.72 -11.63 0.46
CA SER A 109 -0.89 -10.17 0.52
C SER A 109 -2.30 -9.82 0.08
N ARG A 110 -2.91 -8.89 0.79
CA ARG A 110 -4.26 -8.38 0.49
C ARG A 110 -4.28 -6.88 0.57
N ARG A 111 -5.10 -6.29 -0.28
CA ARG A 111 -5.40 -4.86 -0.20
C ARG A 111 -6.68 -4.65 0.57
N ILE A 112 -6.63 -3.71 1.51
CA ILE A 112 -7.80 -3.29 2.30
C ILE A 112 -8.07 -1.82 1.96
N GLY A 113 -9.27 -1.54 1.42
CA GLY A 113 -9.68 -0.19 1.06
C GLY A 113 -10.13 0.60 2.29
N PHE A 114 -9.85 1.90 2.29
CA PHE A 114 -10.45 2.83 3.26
C PHE A 114 -11.91 3.11 2.88
N PRO A 115 -12.78 3.36 3.87
CA PRO A 115 -14.17 3.75 3.59
C PRO A 115 -14.28 5.15 2.96
N ARG A 116 -13.23 5.97 3.07
CA ARG A 116 -13.10 7.28 2.43
C ARG A 116 -11.63 7.59 2.21
N GLU A 117 -11.34 8.58 1.34
CA GLU A 117 -9.95 9.01 1.12
C GLU A 117 -9.32 9.56 2.40
N ALA A 118 -8.06 9.20 2.63
CA ALA A 118 -7.22 9.75 3.69
C ALA A 118 -6.05 10.48 3.04
N ARG A 119 -6.02 11.80 3.13
CA ARG A 119 -5.07 12.66 2.42
C ARG A 119 -3.95 13.20 3.31
N SER A 120 -3.94 12.82 4.58
CA SER A 120 -2.91 13.23 5.54
C SER A 120 -2.69 12.10 6.56
N PRO A 121 -1.55 12.11 7.29
CA PRO A 121 -1.32 11.15 8.37
C PRO A 121 -2.42 11.17 9.44
N GLU A 122 -2.95 12.36 9.77
CA GLU A 122 -4.04 12.50 10.74
C GLU A 122 -5.33 11.87 10.25
N GLU A 123 -5.68 12.09 8.98
CA GLU A 123 -6.85 11.47 8.37
C GLU A 123 -6.70 9.96 8.30
N THR A 124 -5.51 9.47 7.94
CA THR A 124 -5.19 8.03 7.91
C THR A 124 -5.39 7.40 9.29
N ARG A 125 -4.91 8.06 10.33
CA ARG A 125 -5.11 7.61 11.71
C ARG A 125 -6.59 7.53 12.07
N LYS A 126 -7.37 8.57 11.75
CA LYS A 126 -8.80 8.60 12.02
C LYS A 126 -9.54 7.46 11.32
N VAL A 127 -9.25 7.24 10.04
CA VAL A 127 -9.85 6.18 9.24
C VAL A 127 -9.53 4.80 9.82
N LEU A 128 -8.26 4.55 10.15
CA LEU A 128 -7.85 3.27 10.74
C LEU A 128 -8.50 3.03 12.11
N VAL A 129 -8.60 4.05 12.95
CA VAL A 129 -9.29 3.97 14.25
C VAL A 129 -10.78 3.63 14.05
N GLU A 130 -11.44 4.28 13.10
CA GLU A 130 -12.84 3.99 12.75
C GLU A 130 -13.03 2.56 12.26
N MET A 131 -12.12 2.06 11.40
CA MET A 131 -12.16 0.69 10.90
C MET A 131 -11.96 -0.33 12.02
N VAL A 132 -11.03 -0.08 12.95
CA VAL A 132 -10.80 -0.95 14.11
C VAL A 132 -12.04 -0.98 15.01
N LYS A 133 -12.64 0.18 15.29
CA LYS A 133 -13.87 0.26 16.08
C LYS A 133 -15.03 -0.50 15.42
N ALA A 134 -15.19 -0.34 14.11
CA ALA A 134 -16.23 -1.07 13.36
C ALA A 134 -16.00 -2.58 13.39
N ALA A 135 -14.74 -3.02 13.26
CA ALA A 135 -14.40 -4.43 13.34
C ALA A 135 -14.69 -5.03 14.72
N ARG A 136 -14.34 -4.31 15.79
CA ARG A 136 -14.64 -4.72 17.17
C ARG A 136 -16.14 -4.72 17.49
N GLY A 137 -16.85 -3.72 17.00
CA GLY A 137 -18.31 -3.62 17.21
C GLY A 137 -19.09 -4.78 16.60
N GLN A 138 -18.63 -5.33 15.50
CA GLN A 138 -19.26 -6.49 14.86
C GLN A 138 -18.95 -7.82 15.56
N GLU A 139 -17.80 -7.92 16.25
CA GLU A 139 -17.50 -9.08 17.09
C GLU A 139 -18.43 -9.14 18.32
N GLY A 140 -18.75 -8.00 18.90
CA GLY A 140 -19.68 -7.91 20.03
C GLY A 140 -21.14 -8.15 19.66
N GLY A 141 -21.52 -8.00 18.39
CA GLY A 141 -22.88 -8.20 17.92
C GLY A 141 -23.25 -9.66 17.61
N SER A 142 -22.29 -10.58 17.63
CA SER A 142 -22.54 -11.99 17.32
C SER A 142 -22.94 -12.84 18.56
N HIS A 143 -23.10 -12.23 19.70
CA HIS A 143 -23.51 -12.83 20.96
C HIS A 143 -24.91 -12.39 21.43
N GLY A 144 -25.75 -12.06 20.49
CA GLY A 144 -27.13 -11.67 20.77
C GLY A 144 -28.13 -12.80 20.66
#